data_561472f959edde4e0940bd3f304c2748
#
_entry.id   561472f959edde4e0940bd3f304c2748
#
_cell.length_a   1.000
_cell.length_b   1.000
_cell.length_c   1.000
_cell.angle_alpha   90.00
_cell.angle_beta   90.00
_cell.angle_gamma   90.00
#
_symmetry.space_group_name_H-M   'P 1'
#
loop_
_entity.id
_entity.type
_entity.pdbx_description
1 polymer ?
#
loop_
_entity_poly.entity_id
_entity_poly.type
_entity_poly.pdbx_seq_one_letter_code
_entity_poly.pdbx_strand_id
1 'polypeptide(L)'
;MTLIAVVGMTGPVLTSIPALRIPVVIGELIGGMVLGKTGFDVVDTHDSTFTLLANVGFALVMFVVGTHVPLRDRSLRGSIPRAALRASAVGAVATVLASILATAFHTGHAGVYAILMASSSAALALPIIQSLKLDDQNALDVTAQIAIADAVCIVLLPLVINPARALSAAIGAGVIAACALALFAALRAVDRRGWRRRLHHYSARNRFALELRISLIVLFSFAALAVAGHVSIMLAGFALGLVVSAVGEPRRLARQLFGITEGLFAPLFFVWLGASLQIRELFDRPGFVLLGVGLGLGAVLAHWVGGLMGQPLALASLAAAQLGVPVAAAALGTEENLLAPAEPSALLLGALLTIAVTSIASVVASPKASSAE
;
A
#
# COMPACT_ATOMS: atom_id res chain seq x y z
N MET A 1 7.96 10.85 -21.52
CA MET A 1 7.91 11.48 -20.18
C MET A 1 6.84 12.58 -20.07
N THR A 2 6.81 13.60 -20.93
CA THR A 2 5.78 14.66 -20.86
C THR A 2 4.36 14.11 -20.92
N LEU A 3 4.08 13.17 -21.84
CA LEU A 3 2.76 12.53 -21.95
C LEU A 3 2.37 11.82 -20.64
N ILE A 4 3.30 11.11 -20.02
CA ILE A 4 3.05 10.38 -18.76
C ILE A 4 2.74 11.37 -17.63
N ALA A 5 3.48 12.49 -17.54
CA ALA A 5 3.21 13.53 -16.57
C ALA A 5 1.83 14.19 -16.77
N VAL A 6 1.44 14.43 -18.03
CA VAL A 6 0.11 14.97 -18.36
C VAL A 6 -0.98 13.97 -17.97
N VAL A 7 -0.76 12.68 -18.23
CA VAL A 7 -1.72 11.63 -17.86
C VAL A 7 -1.77 11.41 -16.35
N GLY A 8 -0.68 11.63 -15.62
CA GLY A 8 -0.71 11.67 -14.16
C GLY A 8 -1.70 12.70 -13.58
N MET A 9 -2.04 13.74 -14.35
CA MET A 9 -3.08 14.71 -13.96
C MET A 9 -4.51 14.14 -13.97
N THR A 10 -4.74 12.98 -14.59
CA THR A 10 -6.08 12.33 -14.59
C THR A 10 -6.53 11.98 -13.18
N GLY A 11 -5.60 11.62 -12.28
CA GLY A 11 -5.90 11.35 -10.89
C GLY A 11 -6.53 12.56 -10.18
N PRO A 12 -5.82 13.70 -10.06
CA PRO A 12 -6.37 14.94 -9.49
C PRO A 12 -7.67 15.40 -10.16
N VAL A 13 -7.76 15.31 -11.49
CA VAL A 13 -8.97 15.72 -12.25
C VAL A 13 -10.18 14.88 -11.87
N LEU A 14 -10.06 13.55 -11.84
CA LEU A 14 -11.15 12.67 -11.45
C LEU A 14 -11.55 12.83 -9.98
N THR A 15 -10.57 13.02 -9.10
CA THR A 15 -10.81 13.23 -7.67
C THR A 15 -11.49 14.57 -7.39
N SER A 16 -11.30 15.58 -8.26
CA SER A 16 -11.95 16.90 -8.13
C SER A 16 -13.48 16.84 -8.34
N ILE A 17 -14.02 15.72 -8.82
CA ILE A 17 -15.46 15.49 -8.97
C ILE A 17 -16.02 14.98 -7.64
N PRO A 18 -16.72 15.82 -6.83
CA PRO A 18 -17.11 15.45 -5.45
C PRO A 18 -18.03 14.24 -5.36
N ALA A 19 -18.78 13.98 -6.44
CA ALA A 19 -19.72 12.86 -6.52
C ALA A 19 -19.03 11.49 -6.58
N LEU A 20 -17.80 11.42 -7.11
CA LEU A 20 -17.11 10.14 -7.36
C LEU A 20 -16.32 9.64 -6.14
N ARG A 21 -15.79 10.55 -5.29
CA ARG A 21 -14.95 10.20 -4.12
C ARG A 21 -13.87 9.15 -4.42
N ILE A 22 -13.31 9.21 -5.64
CA ILE A 22 -12.31 8.24 -6.13
C ILE A 22 -10.92 8.69 -5.65
N PRO A 23 -10.09 7.79 -5.09
CA PRO A 23 -8.69 8.08 -4.80
C PRO A 23 -7.91 8.48 -6.07
N VAL A 24 -6.97 9.41 -5.95
CA VAL A 24 -6.13 9.92 -7.04
C VAL A 24 -5.48 8.79 -7.83
N VAL A 25 -4.99 7.77 -7.13
CA VAL A 25 -4.36 6.57 -7.70
C VAL A 25 -5.21 5.87 -8.77
N ILE A 26 -6.53 5.82 -8.58
CA ILE A 26 -7.43 5.16 -9.55
C ILE A 26 -7.45 5.92 -10.86
N GLY A 27 -7.47 7.26 -10.81
CA GLY A 27 -7.40 8.09 -12.02
C GLY A 27 -6.09 7.90 -12.78
N GLU A 28 -4.97 7.81 -12.06
CA GLU A 28 -3.64 7.56 -12.64
C GLU A 28 -3.55 6.17 -13.27
N LEU A 29 -4.09 5.14 -12.62
CA LEU A 29 -4.19 3.78 -13.18
C LEU A 29 -5.03 3.77 -14.46
N ILE A 30 -6.22 4.40 -14.46
CA ILE A 30 -7.08 4.50 -15.65
C ILE A 30 -6.34 5.24 -16.77
N GLY A 31 -5.67 6.36 -16.46
CA GLY A 31 -4.86 7.07 -17.42
C GLY A 31 -3.76 6.19 -18.04
N GLY A 32 -3.11 5.39 -17.22
CA GLY A 32 -2.12 4.39 -17.64
C GLY A 32 -2.74 3.32 -18.56
N MET A 33 -3.90 2.76 -18.19
CA MET A 33 -4.63 1.77 -19.03
C MET A 33 -4.97 2.32 -20.41
N VAL A 34 -5.39 3.59 -20.49
CA VAL A 34 -5.71 4.27 -21.76
C VAL A 34 -4.48 4.41 -22.65
N LEU A 35 -3.30 4.71 -22.08
CA LEU A 35 -2.05 4.87 -22.82
C LEU A 35 -1.33 3.55 -23.13
N GLY A 36 -1.59 2.51 -22.35
CA GLY A 36 -0.92 1.21 -22.47
C GLY A 36 -1.55 0.29 -23.52
N LYS A 37 -1.14 -0.98 -23.49
CA LYS A 37 -1.58 -2.05 -24.42
C LYS A 37 -3.08 -2.25 -24.47
N THR A 38 -3.78 -1.94 -23.42
CA THR A 38 -5.25 -2.02 -23.34
C THR A 38 -5.93 -0.93 -24.16
N GLY A 39 -5.37 0.28 -24.18
CA GLY A 39 -5.90 1.45 -24.89
C GLY A 39 -5.21 1.71 -26.22
N PHE A 40 -4.49 2.81 -26.30
CA PHE A 40 -3.87 3.32 -27.53
C PHE A 40 -2.50 2.73 -27.85
N ASP A 41 -1.88 1.97 -26.93
CA ASP A 41 -0.54 1.36 -27.06
C ASP A 41 0.57 2.40 -27.42
N VAL A 42 0.49 3.58 -26.80
CA VAL A 42 1.42 4.70 -27.06
C VAL A 42 2.65 4.62 -26.14
N VAL A 43 2.52 3.94 -25.01
CA VAL A 43 3.57 3.88 -23.97
C VAL A 43 4.15 2.48 -23.90
N ASP A 44 5.44 2.36 -24.18
CA ASP A 44 6.18 1.12 -23.99
C ASP A 44 6.53 0.94 -22.50
N THR A 45 5.90 -0.03 -21.85
CA THR A 45 6.15 -0.37 -20.45
C THR A 45 7.47 -1.12 -20.23
N HIS A 46 8.15 -1.56 -21.29
CA HIS A 46 9.46 -2.21 -21.24
C HIS A 46 10.62 -1.21 -21.47
N ASP A 47 10.34 0.07 -21.73
CA ASP A 47 11.38 1.10 -21.77
C ASP A 47 12.13 1.14 -20.44
N SER A 48 13.47 0.98 -20.49
CA SER A 48 14.31 0.86 -19.30
C SER A 48 14.27 2.09 -18.40
N THR A 49 14.14 3.27 -19.00
CA THR A 49 14.07 4.54 -18.24
C THR A 49 12.73 4.67 -17.53
N PHE A 50 11.64 4.30 -18.21
CA PHE A 50 10.31 4.35 -17.62
C PHE A 50 10.19 3.33 -16.49
N THR A 51 10.66 2.09 -16.70
CA THR A 51 10.66 1.04 -15.67
C THR A 51 11.52 1.44 -14.46
N LEU A 52 12.71 2.03 -14.68
CA LEU A 52 13.54 2.53 -13.58
C LEU A 52 12.82 3.60 -12.75
N LEU A 53 12.20 4.58 -13.41
CA LEU A 53 11.46 5.64 -12.72
C LEU A 53 10.20 5.11 -12.01
N ALA A 54 9.52 4.13 -12.60
CA ALA A 54 8.41 3.45 -11.97
C ALA A 54 8.84 2.69 -10.70
N ASN A 55 9.97 1.98 -10.74
CA ASN A 55 10.52 1.28 -9.57
C ASN A 55 10.94 2.23 -8.44
N VAL A 56 11.54 3.39 -8.79
CA VAL A 56 11.82 4.46 -7.82
C VAL A 56 10.50 4.99 -7.23
N GLY A 57 9.49 5.19 -8.07
CA GLY A 57 8.16 5.60 -7.66
C GLY A 57 7.53 4.59 -6.70
N PHE A 58 7.63 3.30 -7.02
CA PHE A 58 7.13 2.23 -6.16
C PHE A 58 7.80 2.22 -4.78
N ALA A 59 9.14 2.34 -4.74
CA ALA A 59 9.87 2.44 -3.47
C ALA A 59 9.42 3.64 -2.63
N LEU A 60 9.21 4.80 -3.27
CA LEU A 60 8.75 6.02 -2.62
C LEU A 60 7.29 5.92 -2.15
N VAL A 61 6.40 5.32 -2.94
CA VAL A 61 5.01 5.05 -2.54
C VAL A 61 4.99 4.14 -1.31
N MET A 62 5.78 3.06 -1.32
CA MET A 62 5.87 2.15 -0.18
C MET A 62 6.52 2.80 1.05
N PHE A 63 7.46 3.72 0.84
CA PHE A 63 8.00 4.55 1.91
C PHE A 63 6.89 5.40 2.55
N VAL A 64 6.06 6.06 1.77
CA VAL A 64 4.92 6.84 2.27
C VAL A 64 3.95 5.94 3.04
N VAL A 65 3.61 4.76 2.50
CA VAL A 65 2.76 3.77 3.19
C VAL A 65 3.35 3.40 4.55
N GLY A 66 4.67 3.12 4.63
CA GLY A 66 5.35 2.81 5.88
C GLY A 66 5.30 3.95 6.91
N THR A 67 5.29 5.22 6.47
CA THR A 67 5.17 6.36 7.39
C THR A 67 3.79 6.50 8.01
N HIS A 68 2.75 5.97 7.37
CA HIS A 68 1.39 6.01 7.90
C HIS A 68 1.14 5.01 9.04
N VAL A 69 2.02 4.04 9.25
CA VAL A 69 1.90 3.11 10.38
C VAL A 69 2.16 3.85 11.70
N PRO A 70 1.19 3.95 12.62
CA PRO A 70 1.26 4.84 13.78
C PRO A 70 2.07 4.22 14.95
N LEU A 71 3.36 3.91 14.73
CA LEU A 71 4.23 3.22 15.70
C LEU A 71 4.46 3.99 17.01
N ARG A 72 4.24 5.30 17.02
CA ARG A 72 4.46 6.17 18.20
C ARG A 72 3.21 6.42 19.02
N ASP A 73 2.06 6.04 18.52
CA ASP A 73 0.80 6.27 19.22
C ASP A 73 0.68 5.31 20.42
N ARG A 74 0.78 5.88 21.60
CA ARG A 74 0.69 5.12 22.85
C ARG A 74 -0.72 4.64 23.14
N SER A 75 -1.73 5.31 22.60
CA SER A 75 -3.15 4.95 22.79
C SER A 75 -3.46 3.57 22.19
N LEU A 76 -2.74 3.21 21.11
CA LEU A 76 -2.92 1.93 20.42
C LEU A 76 -2.34 0.73 21.17
N ARG A 77 -1.45 0.94 22.15
CA ARG A 77 -0.77 -0.19 22.84
C ARG A 77 -1.75 -1.12 23.55
N GLY A 78 -2.80 -0.58 24.13
CA GLY A 78 -3.88 -1.37 24.77
C GLY A 78 -4.72 -2.15 23.78
N SER A 79 -4.79 -1.70 22.54
CA SER A 79 -5.56 -2.32 21.46
C SER A 79 -4.80 -3.42 20.72
N ILE A 80 -3.46 -3.47 20.80
CA ILE A 80 -2.62 -4.41 20.05
C ILE A 80 -3.06 -5.88 20.21
N PRO A 81 -3.33 -6.43 21.41
CA PRO A 81 -3.70 -7.84 21.53
C PRO A 81 -5.01 -8.17 20.82
N ARG A 82 -6.03 -7.31 20.97
CA ARG A 82 -7.33 -7.50 20.30
C ARG A 82 -7.19 -7.32 18.78
N ALA A 83 -6.44 -6.33 18.35
CA ALA A 83 -6.16 -6.05 16.95
C ALA A 83 -5.43 -7.22 16.29
N ALA A 84 -4.39 -7.76 16.93
CA ALA A 84 -3.66 -8.92 16.44
C ALA A 84 -4.55 -10.17 16.37
N LEU A 85 -5.39 -10.40 17.37
CA LEU A 85 -6.34 -11.52 17.35
C LEU A 85 -7.34 -11.39 16.19
N ARG A 86 -7.92 -10.20 15.99
CA ARG A 86 -8.83 -9.93 14.86
C ARG A 86 -8.13 -10.08 13.52
N ALA A 87 -6.93 -9.50 13.35
CA ALA A 87 -6.14 -9.66 12.12
C ALA A 87 -5.82 -11.13 11.83
N SER A 88 -5.49 -11.93 12.86
CA SER A 88 -5.26 -13.36 12.71
C SER A 88 -6.52 -14.13 12.31
N ALA A 89 -7.67 -13.78 12.88
CA ALA A 89 -8.96 -14.37 12.51
C ALA A 89 -9.33 -14.04 11.05
N VAL A 90 -9.13 -12.78 10.64
CA VAL A 90 -9.28 -12.35 9.23
C VAL A 90 -8.35 -13.16 8.32
N GLY A 91 -7.07 -13.30 8.68
CA GLY A 91 -6.09 -14.09 7.94
C GLY A 91 -6.49 -15.56 7.79
N ALA A 92 -7.03 -16.16 8.84
CA ALA A 92 -7.50 -17.55 8.80
C ALA A 92 -8.67 -17.72 7.84
N VAL A 93 -9.69 -16.86 7.92
CA VAL A 93 -10.85 -16.88 7.00
C VAL A 93 -10.40 -16.57 5.57
N ALA A 94 -9.55 -15.56 5.38
CA ALA A 94 -8.97 -15.22 4.09
C ALA A 94 -8.23 -16.40 3.45
N THR A 95 -7.47 -17.19 4.25
CA THR A 95 -6.75 -18.36 3.76
C THR A 95 -7.71 -19.44 3.25
N VAL A 96 -8.82 -19.68 3.94
CA VAL A 96 -9.84 -20.63 3.50
C VAL A 96 -10.50 -20.19 2.20
N LEU A 97 -10.96 -18.93 2.14
CA LEU A 97 -11.59 -18.37 0.94
C LEU A 97 -10.62 -18.32 -0.25
N ALA A 98 -9.36 -17.96 0.00
CA ALA A 98 -8.31 -17.97 -1.01
C ALA A 98 -8.06 -19.36 -1.60
N SER A 99 -8.03 -20.38 -0.75
CA SER A 99 -7.86 -21.76 -1.20
C SER A 99 -9.03 -22.21 -2.07
N ILE A 100 -10.25 -21.84 -1.71
CA ILE A 100 -11.44 -22.12 -2.52
C ILE A 100 -11.34 -21.42 -3.88
N LEU A 101 -11.01 -20.11 -3.91
CA LEU A 101 -10.88 -19.37 -5.16
C LEU A 101 -9.75 -19.90 -6.03
N ALA A 102 -8.56 -20.15 -5.46
CA ALA A 102 -7.43 -20.67 -6.22
C ALA A 102 -7.73 -22.03 -6.85
N THR A 103 -8.45 -22.90 -6.13
CA THR A 103 -8.89 -24.20 -6.63
C THR A 103 -9.97 -24.05 -7.69
N ALA A 104 -10.97 -23.21 -7.48
CA ALA A 104 -12.08 -22.98 -8.42
C ALA A 104 -11.61 -22.38 -9.75
N PHE A 105 -10.61 -21.50 -9.71
CA PHE A 105 -10.06 -20.84 -10.90
C PHE A 105 -8.77 -21.47 -11.42
N HIS A 106 -8.29 -22.56 -10.80
CA HIS A 106 -7.08 -23.30 -11.20
C HIS A 106 -5.82 -22.44 -11.34
N THR A 107 -5.65 -21.43 -10.47
CA THR A 107 -4.53 -20.47 -10.56
C THR A 107 -3.30 -20.93 -9.77
N GLY A 108 -3.46 -21.72 -8.72
CA GLY A 108 -2.37 -22.15 -7.83
C GLY A 108 -1.88 -21.06 -6.86
N HIS A 109 -2.40 -19.81 -6.90
CA HIS A 109 -1.91 -18.65 -6.16
C HIS A 109 -2.68 -18.41 -4.84
N ALA A 110 -3.13 -19.46 -4.16
CA ALA A 110 -3.91 -19.38 -2.91
C ALA A 110 -3.23 -18.48 -1.85
N GLY A 111 -1.91 -18.57 -1.70
CA GLY A 111 -1.18 -17.74 -0.74
C GLY A 111 -1.23 -16.25 -1.06
N VAL A 112 -1.08 -15.87 -2.33
CA VAL A 112 -1.21 -14.47 -2.77
C VAL A 112 -2.61 -13.95 -2.49
N TYR A 113 -3.64 -14.73 -2.83
CA TYR A 113 -5.05 -14.37 -2.57
C TYR A 113 -5.34 -14.25 -1.08
N ALA A 114 -4.77 -15.13 -0.24
CA ALA A 114 -4.93 -15.06 1.20
C ALA A 114 -4.36 -13.76 1.77
N ILE A 115 -3.15 -13.39 1.34
CA ILE A 115 -2.51 -12.15 1.76
C ILE A 115 -3.30 -10.93 1.26
N LEU A 116 -3.77 -10.95 0.00
CA LEU A 116 -4.62 -9.88 -0.49
C LEU A 116 -5.87 -9.74 0.37
N MET A 117 -6.66 -10.80 0.50
CA MET A 117 -7.93 -10.75 1.25
C MET A 117 -7.75 -10.43 2.74
N ALA A 118 -6.60 -10.76 3.34
CA ALA A 118 -6.28 -10.42 4.72
C ALA A 118 -5.71 -9.01 4.89
N SER A 119 -5.29 -8.36 3.79
CA SER A 119 -4.65 -7.05 3.86
C SER A 119 -5.65 -5.94 4.14
N SER A 120 -5.14 -4.90 4.77
CA SER A 120 -5.82 -3.62 4.95
C SER A 120 -4.92 -2.52 4.36
N SER A 121 -5.46 -1.34 4.09
CA SER A 121 -4.66 -0.19 3.68
C SER A 121 -4.76 0.92 4.72
N ALA A 122 -3.67 1.11 5.47
CA ALA A 122 -3.58 2.22 6.42
C ALA A 122 -3.72 3.58 5.72
N ALA A 123 -3.13 3.72 4.53
CA ALA A 123 -3.18 4.96 3.74
C ALA A 123 -4.61 5.37 3.34
N LEU A 124 -5.52 4.40 3.12
CA LEU A 124 -6.91 4.67 2.78
C LEU A 124 -7.81 4.76 4.01
N ALA A 125 -7.73 3.80 4.92
CA ALA A 125 -8.69 3.65 6.00
C ALA A 125 -8.47 4.64 7.14
N LEU A 126 -7.21 4.96 7.51
CA LEU A 126 -6.93 5.83 8.65
C LEU A 126 -7.42 7.27 8.45
N PRO A 127 -7.24 7.93 7.28
CA PRO A 127 -7.83 9.25 7.05
C PRO A 127 -9.36 9.25 7.15
N ILE A 128 -10.02 8.18 6.71
CA ILE A 128 -11.48 8.03 6.81
C ILE A 128 -11.89 7.94 8.28
N ILE A 129 -11.26 7.06 9.07
CA ILE A 129 -11.56 6.90 10.50
C ILE A 129 -11.34 8.22 11.25
N GLN A 130 -10.25 8.93 10.96
CA GLN A 130 -9.96 10.24 11.55
C GLN A 130 -11.01 11.29 11.17
N SER A 131 -11.48 11.30 9.92
CA SER A 131 -12.52 12.24 9.47
C SER A 131 -13.88 12.01 10.14
N LEU A 132 -14.15 10.76 10.54
CA LEU A 132 -15.36 10.38 11.25
C LEU A 132 -15.34 10.78 12.74
N LYS A 133 -14.17 11.26 13.24
CA LYS A 133 -13.98 11.67 14.66
C LYS A 133 -14.46 10.61 15.66
N LEU A 134 -14.18 9.35 15.35
CA LEU A 134 -14.50 8.23 16.21
C LEU A 134 -13.37 8.06 17.23
N ASP A 135 -13.62 8.50 18.47
CA ASP A 135 -12.64 8.46 19.57
C ASP A 135 -12.94 7.32 20.55
N ASP A 136 -13.70 6.30 20.13
CA ASP A 136 -14.04 5.16 20.95
C ASP A 136 -12.98 4.03 20.87
N GLN A 137 -13.09 3.07 21.79
CA GLN A 137 -12.18 1.92 21.86
C GLN A 137 -12.22 1.08 20.57
N ASN A 138 -13.37 1.02 19.88
CA ASN A 138 -13.50 0.27 18.63
C ASN A 138 -12.70 0.92 17.51
N ALA A 139 -12.67 2.25 17.44
CA ALA A 139 -11.86 2.98 16.46
C ALA A 139 -10.36 2.75 16.70
N LEU A 140 -9.91 2.74 17.95
CA LEU A 140 -8.51 2.43 18.32
C LEU A 140 -8.15 0.98 17.95
N ASP A 141 -9.02 0.03 18.27
CA ASP A 141 -8.81 -1.39 17.96
C ASP A 141 -8.74 -1.63 16.44
N VAL A 142 -9.62 -0.99 15.65
CA VAL A 142 -9.62 -1.07 14.20
C VAL A 142 -8.38 -0.41 13.58
N THR A 143 -8.00 0.76 14.08
CA THR A 143 -6.76 1.46 13.65
C THR A 143 -5.53 0.57 13.87
N ALA A 144 -5.42 -0.05 15.03
CA ALA A 144 -4.33 -0.98 15.32
C ALA A 144 -4.40 -2.24 14.43
N GLN A 145 -5.60 -2.79 14.19
CA GLN A 145 -5.80 -3.95 13.30
C GLN A 145 -5.35 -3.64 11.87
N ILE A 146 -5.77 -2.51 11.31
CA ILE A 146 -5.38 -2.06 9.96
C ILE A 146 -3.85 -1.92 9.86
N ALA A 147 -3.22 -1.26 10.85
CA ALA A 147 -1.79 -1.06 10.85
C ALA A 147 -0.99 -2.40 10.93
N ILE A 148 -1.47 -3.36 11.72
CA ILE A 148 -0.87 -4.69 11.82
C ILE A 148 -1.06 -5.46 10.52
N ALA A 149 -2.29 -5.50 9.98
CA ALA A 149 -2.59 -6.23 8.76
C ALA A 149 -1.80 -5.69 7.56
N ASP A 150 -1.75 -4.36 7.39
CA ASP A 150 -0.98 -3.70 6.33
C ASP A 150 0.50 -4.08 6.42
N ALA A 151 1.12 -3.88 7.59
CA ALA A 151 2.53 -4.19 7.80
C ALA A 151 2.87 -5.67 7.58
N VAL A 152 2.07 -6.58 8.13
CA VAL A 152 2.29 -8.03 8.01
C VAL A 152 2.13 -8.50 6.57
N CYS A 153 1.07 -8.06 5.87
CA CYS A 153 0.81 -8.48 4.50
C CYS A 153 1.88 -7.96 3.52
N ILE A 154 2.38 -6.73 3.71
CA ILE A 154 3.50 -6.19 2.90
C ILE A 154 4.77 -7.03 3.08
N VAL A 155 5.08 -7.48 4.31
CA VAL A 155 6.26 -8.31 4.58
C VAL A 155 6.08 -9.73 4.02
N LEU A 156 4.88 -10.30 4.14
CA LEU A 156 4.60 -11.68 3.69
C LEU A 156 4.47 -11.81 2.17
N LEU A 157 4.02 -10.76 1.48
CA LEU A 157 3.76 -10.83 0.04
C LEU A 157 4.97 -11.33 -0.78
N PRO A 158 6.19 -10.79 -0.64
CA PRO A 158 7.35 -11.28 -1.38
C PRO A 158 7.70 -12.75 -1.09
N LEU A 159 7.38 -13.25 0.11
CA LEU A 159 7.65 -14.62 0.52
C LEU A 159 6.70 -15.63 -0.14
N VAL A 160 5.49 -15.17 -0.47
CA VAL A 160 4.41 -16.05 -0.96
C VAL A 160 4.26 -15.97 -2.47
N ILE A 161 4.54 -14.82 -3.08
CA ILE A 161 4.37 -14.62 -4.53
C ILE A 161 5.33 -15.49 -5.34
N ASN A 162 6.53 -15.78 -4.81
CA ASN A 162 7.52 -16.66 -5.41
C ASN A 162 8.03 -17.70 -4.40
N PRO A 163 7.31 -18.81 -4.18
CA PRO A 163 7.69 -19.83 -3.19
C PRO A 163 9.07 -20.44 -3.42
N ALA A 164 9.53 -20.53 -4.68
CA ALA A 164 10.85 -21.06 -5.02
C ALA A 164 11.99 -20.18 -4.46
N ARG A 165 11.74 -18.88 -4.27
CA ARG A 165 12.70 -17.92 -3.71
C ARG A 165 12.36 -17.48 -2.28
N ALA A 166 11.38 -18.12 -1.63
CA ALA A 166 10.90 -17.69 -0.31
C ALA A 166 12.02 -17.64 0.75
N LEU A 167 12.96 -18.59 0.74
CA LEU A 167 14.08 -18.59 1.68
C LEU A 167 15.03 -17.41 1.44
N SER A 168 15.41 -17.13 0.20
CA SER A 168 16.26 -15.97 -0.13
C SER A 168 15.56 -14.65 0.17
N ALA A 169 14.25 -14.56 -0.14
CA ALA A 169 13.43 -13.42 0.20
C ALA A 169 13.32 -13.21 1.73
N ALA A 170 13.19 -14.29 2.51
CA ALA A 170 13.16 -14.23 3.97
C ALA A 170 14.51 -13.75 4.54
N ILE A 171 15.63 -14.26 4.03
CA ILE A 171 16.98 -13.82 4.44
C ILE A 171 17.15 -12.32 4.09
N GLY A 172 16.83 -11.93 2.88
CA GLY A 172 16.92 -10.53 2.44
C GLY A 172 16.01 -9.60 3.24
N ALA A 173 14.78 -10.02 3.55
CA ALA A 173 13.88 -9.28 4.45
C ALA A 173 14.50 -9.13 5.86
N GLY A 174 15.13 -10.18 6.38
CA GLY A 174 15.86 -10.14 7.65
C GLY A 174 17.02 -9.13 7.61
N VAL A 175 17.80 -9.09 6.52
CA VAL A 175 18.87 -8.12 6.32
C VAL A 175 18.33 -6.70 6.27
N ILE A 176 17.26 -6.45 5.49
CA ILE A 176 16.61 -5.14 5.43
C ILE A 176 16.10 -4.72 6.81
N ALA A 177 15.45 -5.63 7.54
CA ALA A 177 14.98 -5.36 8.90
C ALA A 177 16.14 -5.03 9.85
N ALA A 178 17.25 -5.75 9.79
CA ALA A 178 18.45 -5.46 10.58
C ALA A 178 19.04 -4.08 10.24
N CYS A 179 19.16 -3.74 8.97
CA CYS A 179 19.60 -2.42 8.52
C CYS A 179 18.62 -1.32 8.95
N ALA A 180 17.31 -1.56 8.91
CA ALA A 180 16.30 -0.62 9.38
C ALA A 180 16.41 -0.37 10.88
N LEU A 181 16.61 -1.44 11.67
CA LEU A 181 16.85 -1.33 13.12
C LEU A 181 18.15 -0.59 13.46
N ALA A 182 19.24 -0.86 12.72
CA ALA A 182 20.50 -0.15 12.87
C ALA A 182 20.34 1.34 12.54
N LEU A 183 19.64 1.66 11.44
CA LEU A 183 19.33 3.05 11.06
C LEU A 183 18.47 3.73 12.13
N PHE A 184 17.43 3.05 12.63
CA PHE A 184 16.59 3.56 13.72
C PHE A 184 17.43 3.90 14.95
N ALA A 185 18.32 2.98 15.39
CA ALA A 185 19.20 3.19 16.52
C ALA A 185 20.15 4.38 16.29
N ALA A 186 20.74 4.48 15.09
CA ALA A 186 21.61 5.58 14.70
C ALA A 186 20.88 6.93 14.72
N LEU A 187 19.69 7.02 14.08
CA LEU A 187 18.90 8.24 14.07
C LEU A 187 18.48 8.67 15.48
N ARG A 188 18.09 7.71 16.31
CA ARG A 188 17.73 7.98 17.71
C ARG A 188 18.94 8.45 18.52
N ALA A 189 20.14 7.91 18.28
CA ALA A 189 21.37 8.38 18.92
C ALA A 189 21.74 9.81 18.48
N VAL A 190 21.61 10.12 17.19
CA VAL A 190 21.81 11.47 16.62
C VAL A 190 20.82 12.47 17.20
N ASP A 191 19.55 12.07 17.35
CA ASP A 191 18.51 12.91 17.94
C ASP A 191 18.78 13.20 19.42
N ARG A 192 19.14 12.18 20.22
CA ARG A 192 19.53 12.33 21.63
C ARG A 192 20.73 13.25 21.83
N ARG A 193 21.69 13.29 20.91
CA ARG A 193 22.87 14.16 20.95
C ARG A 193 22.60 15.60 20.47
N GLY A 194 21.38 15.89 20.01
CA GLY A 194 20.99 17.19 19.48
C GLY A 194 21.62 17.55 18.14
N TRP A 195 22.34 16.63 17.49
CA TRP A 195 22.99 16.86 16.20
C TRP A 195 22.00 17.10 15.08
N ARG A 196 20.82 16.50 15.16
CA ARG A 196 19.73 16.72 14.21
C ARG A 196 19.31 18.20 14.12
N ARG A 197 19.17 18.88 15.27
CA ARG A 197 18.86 20.32 15.31
C ARG A 197 19.97 21.15 14.66
N ARG A 198 21.24 20.81 14.95
CA ARG A 198 22.39 21.51 14.33
C ARG A 198 22.43 21.34 12.83
N LEU A 199 22.23 20.11 12.33
CA LEU A 199 22.16 19.81 10.89
C LEU A 199 21.02 20.55 10.22
N HIS A 200 19.84 20.58 10.86
CA HIS A 200 18.67 21.32 10.38
C HIS A 200 18.95 22.81 10.21
N HIS A 201 19.50 23.46 11.26
CA HIS A 201 19.84 24.87 11.21
C HIS A 201 20.89 25.19 10.13
N TYR A 202 21.91 24.33 10.01
CA TYR A 202 22.94 24.47 8.99
C TYR A 202 22.37 24.30 7.57
N SER A 203 21.56 23.29 7.35
CA SER A 203 20.89 23.02 6.07
C SER A 203 19.92 24.14 5.68
N ALA A 204 19.13 24.65 6.64
CA ALA A 204 18.19 25.73 6.39
C ALA A 204 18.90 27.05 6.07
N ARG A 205 19.98 27.38 6.82
CA ARG A 205 20.78 28.59 6.60
C ARG A 205 21.42 28.64 5.23
N ASN A 206 21.94 27.51 4.74
CA ASN A 206 22.68 27.42 3.48
C ASN A 206 21.79 26.93 2.30
N ARG A 207 20.49 26.69 2.50
CA ARG A 207 19.55 26.17 1.48
C ARG A 207 20.00 24.87 0.80
N PHE A 208 20.73 24.00 1.53
CA PHE A 208 21.34 22.79 0.95
C PHE A 208 20.40 21.59 0.80
N ALA A 209 19.21 21.64 1.39
CA ALA A 209 18.27 20.50 1.45
C ALA A 209 18.94 19.19 1.92
N LEU A 210 19.89 19.27 2.87
CA LEU A 210 20.72 18.13 3.31
C LEU A 210 19.87 16.99 3.85
N GLU A 211 18.80 17.29 4.57
CA GLU A 211 17.89 16.28 5.11
C GLU A 211 17.25 15.44 4.00
N LEU A 212 16.76 16.10 2.95
CA LEU A 212 16.21 15.42 1.77
C LEU A 212 17.26 14.56 1.06
N ARG A 213 18.45 15.11 0.83
CA ARG A 213 19.55 14.38 0.19
C ARG A 213 19.96 13.15 0.98
N ILE A 214 20.11 13.27 2.31
CA ILE A 214 20.44 12.14 3.18
C ILE A 214 19.34 11.08 3.13
N SER A 215 18.07 11.49 3.18
CA SER A 215 16.94 10.55 3.11
C SER A 215 16.88 9.81 1.78
N LEU A 216 17.15 10.49 0.66
CA LEU A 216 17.23 9.86 -0.66
C LEU A 216 18.44 8.92 -0.77
N ILE A 217 19.62 9.31 -0.24
CA ILE A 217 20.78 8.41 -0.18
C ILE A 217 20.43 7.14 0.60
N VAL A 218 19.81 7.27 1.75
CA VAL A 218 19.41 6.12 2.56
C VAL A 218 18.38 5.27 1.82
N LEU A 219 17.36 5.89 1.19
CA LEU A 219 16.35 5.17 0.41
C LEU A 219 16.98 4.38 -0.73
N PHE A 220 17.85 5.01 -1.52
CA PHE A 220 18.51 4.33 -2.63
C PHE A 220 19.51 3.27 -2.16
N SER A 221 20.16 3.46 -0.99
CA SER A 221 21.02 2.43 -0.40
C SER A 221 20.19 1.20 0.01
N PHE A 222 19.00 1.40 0.61
CA PHE A 222 18.08 0.31 0.94
C PHE A 222 17.54 -0.36 -0.32
N ALA A 223 17.19 0.40 -1.36
CA ALA A 223 16.76 -0.14 -2.64
C ALA A 223 17.86 -0.97 -3.31
N ALA A 224 19.09 -0.46 -3.34
CA ALA A 224 20.25 -1.19 -3.88
C ALA A 224 20.52 -2.49 -3.09
N LEU A 225 20.40 -2.45 -1.76
CA LEU A 225 20.53 -3.62 -0.90
C LEU A 225 19.43 -4.65 -1.19
N ALA A 226 18.19 -4.19 -1.41
CA ALA A 226 17.07 -5.06 -1.77
C ALA A 226 17.33 -5.76 -3.12
N VAL A 227 17.74 -5.02 -4.14
CA VAL A 227 18.09 -5.57 -5.46
C VAL A 227 19.24 -6.57 -5.33
N ALA A 228 20.31 -6.23 -4.62
CA ALA A 228 21.47 -7.13 -4.41
C ALA A 228 21.09 -8.40 -3.63
N GLY A 229 20.13 -8.30 -2.71
CA GLY A 229 19.59 -9.42 -1.93
C GLY A 229 18.45 -10.17 -2.63
N HIS A 230 18.13 -9.85 -3.88
CA HIS A 230 16.97 -10.41 -4.61
C HIS A 230 15.63 -10.27 -3.83
N VAL A 231 15.48 -9.15 -3.13
CA VAL A 231 14.28 -8.81 -2.37
C VAL A 231 13.55 -7.65 -3.06
N SER A 232 12.25 -7.61 -2.92
CA SER A 232 11.46 -6.52 -3.50
C SER A 232 11.86 -5.14 -2.96
N ILE A 233 12.04 -4.19 -3.86
CA ILE A 233 12.26 -2.76 -3.55
C ILE A 233 11.13 -2.19 -2.69
N MET A 234 9.92 -2.74 -2.82
CA MET A 234 8.76 -2.45 -1.99
C MET A 234 9.08 -2.55 -0.48
N LEU A 235 9.71 -3.66 -0.08
CA LEU A 235 10.03 -3.92 1.32
C LEU A 235 11.07 -2.92 1.85
N ALA A 236 12.03 -2.52 1.02
CA ALA A 236 13.03 -1.53 1.37
C ALA A 236 12.41 -0.16 1.63
N GLY A 237 11.55 0.31 0.73
CA GLY A 237 10.80 1.56 0.90
C GLY A 237 9.94 1.53 2.16
N PHE A 238 9.15 0.47 2.33
CA PHE A 238 8.28 0.30 3.50
C PHE A 238 9.06 0.27 4.81
N ALA A 239 10.16 -0.50 4.91
CA ALA A 239 10.99 -0.57 6.10
C ALA A 239 11.58 0.80 6.48
N LEU A 240 12.05 1.57 5.50
CA LEU A 240 12.51 2.94 5.74
C LEU A 240 11.38 3.85 6.23
N GLY A 241 10.19 3.73 5.66
CA GLY A 241 8.99 4.44 6.11
C GLY A 241 8.66 4.15 7.58
N LEU A 242 8.73 2.88 7.99
CA LEU A 242 8.55 2.46 9.39
C LEU A 242 9.61 3.09 10.31
N VAL A 243 10.88 3.15 9.89
CA VAL A 243 11.94 3.80 10.67
C VAL A 243 11.63 5.27 10.89
N VAL A 244 11.21 5.97 9.85
CA VAL A 244 10.86 7.39 9.91
C VAL A 244 9.65 7.61 10.82
N SER A 245 8.60 6.80 10.70
CA SER A 245 7.46 6.81 11.62
C SER A 245 7.88 6.59 13.07
N ALA A 246 8.77 5.62 13.33
CA ALA A 246 9.24 5.27 14.68
C ALA A 246 10.13 6.35 15.31
N VAL A 247 10.99 7.02 14.54
CA VAL A 247 11.86 8.13 15.02
C VAL A 247 11.05 9.41 15.19
N GLY A 248 10.07 9.64 14.35
CA GLY A 248 9.32 10.88 14.23
C GLY A 248 10.02 11.86 13.30
N GLU A 249 9.30 12.22 12.29
CA GLU A 249 9.80 13.00 11.16
C GLU A 249 9.73 14.52 11.42
N PRO A 250 10.73 15.32 10.98
CA PRO A 250 10.55 16.75 10.85
C PRO A 250 9.47 17.02 9.79
N ARG A 251 8.44 17.79 10.16
CA ARG A 251 7.31 18.16 9.28
C ARG A 251 7.74 18.72 7.91
N ARG A 252 8.95 19.26 7.81
CA ARG A 252 9.51 19.81 6.56
C ARG A 252 9.99 18.72 5.61
N LEU A 253 10.70 17.71 6.13
CA LEU A 253 11.22 16.59 5.35
C LEU A 253 10.05 15.74 4.80
N ALA A 254 9.05 15.44 5.65
CA ALA A 254 7.82 14.79 5.26
C ALA A 254 7.19 15.48 4.06
N ARG A 255 6.96 16.78 4.17
CA ARG A 255 6.35 17.56 3.07
C ARG A 255 7.18 17.54 1.79
N GLN A 256 8.51 17.56 1.88
CA GLN A 256 9.37 17.51 0.68
C GLN A 256 9.34 16.14 0.02
N LEU A 257 9.45 15.06 0.80
CA LEU A 257 9.39 13.69 0.28
C LEU A 257 8.00 13.36 -0.26
N PHE A 258 6.94 13.73 0.46
CA PHE A 258 5.57 13.55 -0.02
C PHE A 258 5.31 14.35 -1.30
N GLY A 259 5.75 15.61 -1.36
CA GLY A 259 5.58 16.44 -2.55
C GLY A 259 6.26 15.86 -3.79
N ILE A 260 7.47 15.31 -3.66
CA ILE A 260 8.16 14.63 -4.76
C ILE A 260 7.47 13.30 -5.10
N THR A 261 7.07 12.55 -4.09
CA THR A 261 6.40 11.26 -4.29
C THR A 261 5.03 11.47 -4.96
N GLU A 262 4.17 12.28 -4.36
CA GLU A 262 2.80 12.48 -4.85
C GLU A 262 2.75 13.31 -6.14
N GLY A 263 3.68 14.27 -6.32
CA GLY A 263 3.69 15.15 -7.48
C GLY A 263 4.36 14.59 -8.72
N LEU A 264 5.22 13.57 -8.59
CA LEU A 264 5.97 13.05 -9.74
C LEU A 264 6.05 11.52 -9.76
N PHE A 265 6.60 10.91 -8.72
CA PHE A 265 6.97 9.49 -8.77
C PHE A 265 5.79 8.54 -8.59
N ALA A 266 4.80 8.87 -7.77
CA ALA A 266 3.60 8.06 -7.63
C ALA A 266 2.77 8.06 -8.93
N PRO A 267 2.49 9.22 -9.57
CA PRO A 267 1.88 9.25 -10.90
C PRO A 267 2.64 8.43 -11.94
N LEU A 268 3.97 8.54 -11.99
CA LEU A 268 4.79 7.74 -12.91
C LEU A 268 4.61 6.23 -12.67
N PHE A 269 4.65 5.80 -11.42
CA PHE A 269 4.46 4.40 -11.05
C PHE A 269 3.04 3.90 -11.39
N PHE A 270 2.00 4.64 -11.01
CA PHE A 270 0.63 4.20 -11.25
C PHE A 270 0.24 4.22 -12.73
N VAL A 271 0.75 5.19 -13.50
CA VAL A 271 0.58 5.19 -14.96
C VAL A 271 1.33 4.01 -15.59
N TRP A 272 2.55 3.70 -15.15
CA TRP A 272 3.30 2.52 -15.60
C TRP A 272 2.54 1.22 -15.28
N LEU A 273 2.06 1.09 -14.05
CA LEU A 273 1.30 -0.08 -13.63
C LEU A 273 0.00 -0.21 -14.45
N GLY A 274 -0.75 0.87 -14.60
CA GLY A 274 -1.96 0.90 -15.42
C GLY A 274 -1.70 0.52 -16.88
N ALA A 275 -0.61 1.04 -17.47
CA ALA A 275 -0.21 0.73 -18.85
C ALA A 275 0.23 -0.75 -19.01
N SER A 276 0.75 -1.36 -17.95
CA SER A 276 1.16 -2.77 -17.94
C SER A 276 -0.03 -3.73 -17.81
N LEU A 277 -1.21 -3.26 -17.40
CA LEU A 277 -2.38 -4.10 -17.19
C LEU A 277 -3.01 -4.53 -18.51
N GLN A 278 -3.36 -5.81 -18.60
CA GLN A 278 -3.99 -6.43 -19.76
C GLN A 278 -5.50 -6.56 -19.54
N ILE A 279 -6.20 -5.41 -19.53
CA ILE A 279 -7.65 -5.38 -19.25
C ILE A 279 -8.46 -6.07 -20.36
N ARG A 280 -8.01 -6.03 -21.62
CA ARG A 280 -8.68 -6.74 -22.73
C ARG A 280 -8.74 -8.23 -22.45
N GLU A 281 -7.61 -8.83 -22.00
CA GLU A 281 -7.57 -10.24 -21.63
C GLU A 281 -8.48 -10.57 -20.43
N LEU A 282 -8.73 -9.60 -19.54
CA LEU A 282 -9.68 -9.79 -18.45
C LEU A 282 -11.11 -10.00 -18.99
N PHE A 283 -11.52 -9.25 -20.03
CA PHE A 283 -12.84 -9.39 -20.66
C PHE A 283 -12.92 -10.63 -21.57
N ASP A 284 -11.82 -10.97 -22.24
CA ASP A 284 -11.74 -12.18 -23.08
C ASP A 284 -11.82 -13.46 -22.23
N ARG A 285 -11.48 -13.35 -20.94
CA ARG A 285 -11.50 -14.47 -19.97
C ARG A 285 -12.40 -14.13 -18.78
N PRO A 286 -13.72 -14.25 -18.89
CA PRO A 286 -14.67 -13.83 -17.85
C PRO A 286 -14.41 -14.50 -16.49
N GLY A 287 -13.72 -15.64 -16.45
CA GLY A 287 -13.25 -16.27 -15.22
C GLY A 287 -12.39 -15.34 -14.35
N PHE A 288 -11.54 -14.50 -14.95
CA PHE A 288 -10.72 -13.55 -14.17
C PHE A 288 -11.52 -12.35 -13.65
N VAL A 289 -12.61 -11.96 -14.34
CA VAL A 289 -13.55 -10.97 -13.80
C VAL A 289 -14.23 -11.54 -12.55
N LEU A 290 -14.71 -12.80 -12.63
CA LEU A 290 -15.32 -13.48 -11.49
C LEU A 290 -14.31 -13.70 -10.36
N LEU A 291 -13.05 -14.01 -10.68
CA LEU A 291 -11.98 -14.08 -9.69
C LEU A 291 -11.79 -12.73 -8.97
N GLY A 292 -11.68 -11.63 -9.71
CA GLY A 292 -11.53 -10.29 -9.13
C GLY A 292 -12.70 -9.93 -8.21
N VAL A 293 -13.93 -10.18 -8.64
CA VAL A 293 -15.14 -10.00 -7.82
C VAL A 293 -15.08 -10.90 -6.60
N GLY A 294 -14.72 -12.17 -6.77
CA GLY A 294 -14.57 -13.13 -5.66
C GLY A 294 -13.53 -12.69 -4.64
N LEU A 295 -12.38 -12.16 -5.08
CA LEU A 295 -11.33 -11.63 -4.20
C LEU A 295 -11.83 -10.43 -3.40
N GLY A 296 -12.50 -9.46 -4.05
CA GLY A 296 -13.02 -8.29 -3.37
C GLY A 296 -14.12 -8.62 -2.36
N LEU A 297 -15.09 -9.44 -2.76
CA LEU A 297 -16.15 -9.89 -1.84
C LEU A 297 -15.58 -10.78 -0.73
N GLY A 298 -14.65 -11.67 -1.05
CA GLY A 298 -13.97 -12.53 -0.09
C GLY A 298 -13.19 -11.72 0.95
N ALA A 299 -12.54 -10.63 0.55
CA ALA A 299 -11.87 -9.72 1.46
C ALA A 299 -12.85 -9.07 2.44
N VAL A 300 -13.97 -8.55 1.95
CA VAL A 300 -15.01 -7.95 2.80
C VAL A 300 -15.56 -8.99 3.77
N LEU A 301 -15.91 -10.18 3.30
CA LEU A 301 -16.41 -11.28 4.12
C LEU A 301 -15.39 -11.72 5.18
N ALA A 302 -14.11 -11.82 4.82
CA ALA A 302 -13.05 -12.15 5.77
C ALA A 302 -12.95 -11.12 6.90
N HIS A 303 -13.06 -9.82 6.57
CA HIS A 303 -13.02 -8.77 7.58
C HIS A 303 -14.29 -8.72 8.45
N TRP A 304 -15.43 -9.16 7.94
CA TRP A 304 -16.68 -9.23 8.74
C TRP A 304 -16.60 -10.26 9.87
N VAL A 305 -15.63 -11.16 9.88
CA VAL A 305 -15.38 -12.04 11.04
C VAL A 305 -15.11 -11.22 12.31
N GLY A 306 -14.58 -10.01 12.18
CA GLY A 306 -14.46 -9.05 13.28
C GLY A 306 -15.78 -8.73 13.96
N GLY A 307 -16.92 -8.81 13.23
CA GLY A 307 -18.27 -8.65 13.78
C GLY A 307 -18.60 -9.72 14.83
N LEU A 308 -18.17 -10.96 14.63
CA LEU A 308 -18.31 -12.04 15.60
C LEU A 308 -17.46 -11.79 16.86
N MET A 309 -16.46 -10.92 16.77
CA MET A 309 -15.58 -10.51 17.86
C MET A 309 -15.97 -9.15 18.45
N GLY A 310 -17.21 -8.69 18.22
CA GLY A 310 -17.76 -7.45 18.76
C GLY A 310 -17.33 -6.18 18.04
N GLN A 311 -16.77 -6.28 16.81
CA GLN A 311 -16.45 -5.11 16.01
C GLN A 311 -17.68 -4.65 15.22
N PRO A 312 -18.04 -3.34 15.20
CA PRO A 312 -19.09 -2.84 14.34
C PRO A 312 -18.82 -3.17 12.86
N LEU A 313 -19.82 -3.70 12.14
CA LEU A 313 -19.65 -4.13 10.75
C LEU A 313 -19.17 -3.01 9.81
N ALA A 314 -19.60 -1.77 10.06
CA ALA A 314 -19.12 -0.62 9.31
C ALA A 314 -17.59 -0.43 9.48
N LEU A 315 -17.07 -0.58 10.72
CA LEU A 315 -15.63 -0.51 10.97
C LEU A 315 -14.86 -1.73 10.41
N ALA A 316 -15.47 -2.92 10.45
CA ALA A 316 -14.91 -4.10 9.79
C ALA A 316 -14.81 -3.91 8.27
N SER A 317 -15.82 -3.28 7.66
CA SER A 317 -15.82 -2.93 6.24
C SER A 317 -14.77 -1.84 5.89
N LEU A 318 -14.53 -0.89 6.80
CA LEU A 318 -13.43 0.08 6.64
C LEU A 318 -12.06 -0.61 6.68
N ALA A 319 -11.90 -1.62 7.54
CA ALA A 319 -10.66 -2.40 7.60
C ALA A 319 -10.43 -3.26 6.34
N ALA A 320 -11.48 -3.57 5.57
CA ALA A 320 -11.35 -4.30 4.31
C ALA A 320 -10.80 -3.45 3.13
N ALA A 321 -10.60 -2.14 3.31
CA ALA A 321 -10.01 -1.28 2.28
C ALA A 321 -8.63 -1.79 1.87
N GLN A 322 -8.43 -2.04 0.59
CA GLN A 322 -7.17 -2.55 0.06
C GLN A 322 -6.63 -1.63 -1.04
N LEU A 323 -5.34 -1.35 -1.00
CA LEU A 323 -4.65 -0.64 -2.09
C LEU A 323 -3.19 -1.09 -2.20
N GLY A 324 -2.38 -0.93 -1.16
CA GLY A 324 -0.94 -1.15 -1.20
C GLY A 324 -0.55 -2.57 -1.60
N VAL A 325 -1.14 -3.57 -0.95
CA VAL A 325 -0.82 -4.99 -1.18
C VAL A 325 -1.27 -5.48 -2.56
N PRO A 326 -2.52 -5.23 -3.03
CA PRO A 326 -2.93 -5.59 -4.39
C PRO A 326 -2.09 -4.91 -5.48
N VAL A 327 -1.76 -3.64 -5.32
CA VAL A 327 -0.88 -2.90 -6.23
C VAL A 327 0.51 -3.53 -6.27
N ALA A 328 1.06 -3.85 -5.10
CA ALA A 328 2.36 -4.50 -4.99
C ALA A 328 2.36 -5.91 -5.61
N ALA A 329 1.31 -6.70 -5.38
CA ALA A 329 1.17 -8.02 -5.97
C ALA A 329 1.03 -7.96 -7.50
N ALA A 330 0.24 -7.00 -8.02
CA ALA A 330 0.10 -6.79 -9.45
C ALA A 330 1.44 -6.35 -10.08
N ALA A 331 2.17 -5.41 -9.46
CA ALA A 331 3.45 -4.93 -9.95
C ALA A 331 4.50 -6.05 -9.97
N LEU A 332 4.70 -6.75 -8.85
CA LEU A 332 5.66 -7.85 -8.74
C LEU A 332 5.29 -9.02 -9.66
N GLY A 333 3.99 -9.36 -9.71
CA GLY A 333 3.52 -10.42 -10.58
C GLY A 333 3.70 -10.13 -12.06
N THR A 334 3.59 -8.87 -12.47
CA THR A 334 3.83 -8.41 -13.84
C THR A 334 5.32 -8.37 -14.16
N GLU A 335 6.13 -7.78 -13.27
CA GLU A 335 7.57 -7.60 -13.47
C GLU A 335 8.31 -8.95 -13.54
N GLU A 336 7.97 -9.89 -12.67
CA GLU A 336 8.60 -11.21 -12.59
C GLU A 336 7.89 -12.29 -13.41
N ASN A 337 6.78 -11.97 -14.11
CA ASN A 337 5.95 -12.91 -14.86
C ASN A 337 5.48 -14.11 -14.03
N LEU A 338 5.09 -13.87 -12.77
CA LEU A 338 4.67 -14.91 -11.83
C LEU A 338 3.17 -15.19 -11.85
N LEU A 339 2.38 -14.28 -12.39
CA LEU A 339 0.92 -14.35 -12.49
C LEU A 339 0.49 -14.53 -13.94
N ALA A 340 -0.68 -15.12 -14.16
CA ALA A 340 -1.28 -15.20 -15.48
C ALA A 340 -1.57 -13.78 -16.03
N PRO A 341 -1.54 -13.55 -17.36
CA PRO A 341 -1.61 -12.21 -17.94
C PRO A 341 -2.79 -11.33 -17.47
N ALA A 342 -3.98 -11.93 -17.31
CA ALA A 342 -5.18 -11.21 -16.83
C ALA A 342 -5.28 -11.14 -15.29
N GLU A 343 -4.47 -11.90 -14.57
CA GLU A 343 -4.57 -12.06 -13.12
C GLU A 343 -4.22 -10.76 -12.36
N PRO A 344 -3.16 -10.00 -12.69
CA PRO A 344 -2.89 -8.70 -12.08
C PRO A 344 -4.08 -7.74 -12.16
N SER A 345 -4.79 -7.75 -13.30
CA SER A 345 -6.00 -6.95 -13.49
C SER A 345 -7.15 -7.42 -12.59
N ALA A 346 -7.28 -8.74 -12.37
CA ALA A 346 -8.26 -9.30 -11.44
C ALA A 346 -7.96 -8.90 -9.98
N LEU A 347 -6.68 -8.90 -9.56
CA LEU A 347 -6.28 -8.46 -8.21
C LEU A 347 -6.68 -7.01 -7.97
N LEU A 348 -6.44 -6.13 -8.94
CA LEU A 348 -6.81 -4.72 -8.84
C LEU A 348 -8.32 -4.51 -8.90
N LEU A 349 -9.07 -5.29 -9.68
CA LEU A 349 -10.53 -5.26 -9.68
C LEU A 349 -11.08 -5.60 -8.28
N GLY A 350 -10.52 -6.61 -7.61
CA GLY A 350 -10.86 -6.95 -6.23
C GLY A 350 -10.60 -5.79 -5.27
N ALA A 351 -9.45 -5.12 -5.38
CA ALA A 351 -9.14 -3.94 -4.59
C ALA A 351 -10.12 -2.78 -4.82
N LEU A 352 -10.47 -2.49 -6.08
CA LEU A 352 -11.46 -1.46 -6.42
C LEU A 352 -12.81 -1.74 -5.78
N LEU A 353 -13.23 -3.00 -5.75
CA LEU A 353 -14.48 -3.41 -5.12
C LEU A 353 -14.43 -3.18 -3.60
N THR A 354 -13.31 -3.50 -2.93
CA THR A 354 -13.15 -3.21 -1.50
C THR A 354 -13.18 -1.72 -1.20
N ILE A 355 -12.57 -0.88 -2.06
CA ILE A 355 -12.62 0.58 -1.93
C ILE A 355 -14.06 1.10 -2.08
N ALA A 356 -14.83 0.57 -3.03
CA ALA A 356 -16.24 0.94 -3.20
C ALA A 356 -17.05 0.60 -1.96
N VAL A 357 -16.90 -0.63 -1.41
CA VAL A 357 -17.57 -1.05 -0.16
C VAL A 357 -17.15 -0.17 1.02
N THR A 358 -15.87 0.15 1.14
CA THR A 358 -15.34 1.02 2.19
C THR A 358 -15.92 2.43 2.10
N SER A 359 -16.06 2.96 0.90
CA SER A 359 -16.68 4.27 0.67
C SER A 359 -18.14 4.30 1.14
N ILE A 360 -18.91 3.25 0.85
CA ILE A 360 -20.28 3.10 1.36
C ILE A 360 -20.29 2.97 2.89
N ALA A 361 -19.43 2.12 3.44
CA ALA A 361 -19.32 1.91 4.88
C ALA A 361 -18.96 3.20 5.64
N SER A 362 -18.17 4.08 5.05
CA SER A 362 -17.80 5.37 5.64
C SER A 362 -19.02 6.29 5.84
N VAL A 363 -19.98 6.25 4.93
CA VAL A 363 -21.24 7.00 5.06
C VAL A 363 -22.10 6.43 6.17
N VAL A 364 -22.15 5.10 6.28
CA VAL A 364 -22.93 4.41 7.35
C VAL A 364 -22.31 4.62 8.72
N ALA A 365 -20.97 4.64 8.80
CA ALA A 365 -20.22 4.88 10.05
C ALA A 365 -20.25 6.35 10.50
N SER A 366 -20.60 7.28 9.62
CA SER A 366 -20.70 8.69 9.98
C SER A 366 -21.76 8.88 11.09
N PRO A 367 -21.43 9.55 12.20
CA PRO A 367 -22.45 9.94 13.17
C PRO A 367 -23.52 10.72 12.40
N LYS A 368 -24.78 10.27 12.47
CA LYS A 368 -25.91 11.07 11.96
C LYS A 368 -25.76 12.44 12.58
N ALA A 369 -25.59 13.48 11.75
CA ALA A 369 -25.67 14.84 12.25
C ALA A 369 -26.97 14.92 13.05
N SER A 370 -26.84 14.98 14.37
CA SER A 370 -27.96 15.24 15.24
C SER A 370 -28.63 16.47 14.67
N SER A 371 -29.82 16.31 14.13
CA SER A 371 -30.69 17.40 13.74
C SER A 371 -30.78 18.34 14.94
N ALA A 372 -29.93 19.35 14.95
CA ALA A 372 -30.06 20.47 15.86
C ALA A 372 -31.22 21.28 15.29
N GLU A 373 -32.40 21.08 15.94
CA GLU A 373 -33.41 22.10 15.98
C GLU A 373 -32.93 23.32 16.76
#